data_66f04e9a2254f6020a83c6a954eab109
#
_entry.id   66f04e9a2254f6020a83c6a954eab109
#
_cell.length_a   1.000
_cell.length_b   1.000
_cell.length_c   1.000
_cell.angle_alpha   90.00
_cell.angle_beta   90.00
_cell.angle_gamma   90.00
#
_symmetry.space_group_name_H-M   'P 1'
#
loop_
_entity.id
_entity.type
_entity.pdbx_description
1 polymer ?
#
loop_
_entity_poly.entity_id
_entity_poly.type
_entity_poly.pdbx_seq_one_letter_code
_entity_poly.pdbx_strand_id
1 'polypeptide(L)'
;MNHMKTTVRAALVLLLCMASPSVFADESVPRSPLGDRAVLPAGRVVQGDYFAFGPHVEISGIVNGDLYAAGGEIMVDGVVNGDIIVAGAKVILSGTVAQDARVIGAKVTVSGTIGRNASLAGVDLHLAETSQVRENLLAGGGHVQLEGSIGRDARVGAWRVTLSNDIERDFIVAAESIRLTSKASIGGRLRYWGEAAPSIDEQATVRGPITHRPLPEGWSIERARQGIFGMQVLAVVVSFLSTLILGLILLRLYPLFSRRVTALMRERPGASLGVGGAALLLTPIVALSFVVTLLALPIGVIVLALYGVTAYLARIYTMLYVGQRLFGQRDESASLAKPFIAGLVVYSLLSIVPVLGGFVTLGTVLFGLGALLRAKRELIASLQEQQQV
;
A
#
# COMPACT_ATOMS: atom_id res chain seq x y z
N MET A 1 -24.06 0.15 5.82
CA MET A 1 -23.79 1.57 5.47
C MET A 1 -22.98 2.32 6.52
N ASN A 2 -22.97 1.89 7.79
CA ASN A 2 -22.13 2.54 8.83
C ASN A 2 -20.65 2.11 8.85
N HIS A 3 -20.33 0.89 8.46
CA HIS A 3 -18.93 0.40 8.45
C HIS A 3 -18.04 1.01 7.36
N MET A 4 -18.62 1.42 6.21
CA MET A 4 -17.88 2.08 5.13
C MET A 4 -17.48 3.52 5.51
N LYS A 5 -18.26 4.18 6.38
CA LYS A 5 -17.92 5.53 6.88
C LYS A 5 -16.77 5.52 7.88
N THR A 6 -16.59 4.41 8.61
CA THR A 6 -15.50 4.26 9.60
C THR A 6 -14.16 3.98 8.92
N THR A 7 -14.14 3.16 7.87
CA THR A 7 -12.92 2.88 7.09
C THR A 7 -12.43 4.10 6.29
N VAL A 8 -13.35 4.89 5.72
CA VAL A 8 -13.00 6.13 5.01
C VAL A 8 -12.49 7.19 5.99
N ARG A 9 -13.05 7.25 7.22
CA ARG A 9 -12.56 8.15 8.27
C ARG A 9 -11.17 7.76 8.78
N ALA A 10 -10.88 6.46 8.93
CA ALA A 10 -9.55 6.00 9.33
C ALA A 10 -8.49 6.29 8.25
N ALA A 11 -8.80 6.11 6.98
CA ALA A 11 -7.91 6.47 5.87
C ALA A 11 -7.71 7.99 5.77
N LEU A 12 -8.75 8.78 6.02
CA LEU A 12 -8.68 10.24 6.02
C LEU A 12 -7.86 10.78 7.21
N VAL A 13 -7.96 10.16 8.38
CA VAL A 13 -7.17 10.50 9.56
C VAL A 13 -5.70 10.17 9.35
N LEU A 14 -5.38 9.05 8.73
CA LEU A 14 -3.99 8.71 8.35
C LEU A 14 -3.40 9.72 7.35
N LEU A 15 -4.21 10.19 6.40
CA LEU A 15 -3.80 11.23 5.44
C LEU A 15 -3.67 12.61 6.09
N LEU A 16 -4.54 12.96 7.04
CA LEU A 16 -4.47 14.23 7.78
C LEU A 16 -3.27 14.28 8.75
N CYS A 17 -2.90 13.17 9.38
CA CYS A 17 -1.72 13.11 10.24
C CYS A 17 -0.40 13.31 9.47
N MET A 18 -0.36 13.03 8.17
CA MET A 18 0.80 13.29 7.33
C MET A 18 1.00 14.77 6.95
N ALA A 19 0.00 15.63 7.16
CA ALA A 19 -0.04 16.97 6.61
C ALA A 19 0.19 18.13 7.61
N SER A 20 0.38 17.85 8.90
CA SER A 20 0.53 18.93 9.91
C SER A 20 1.70 18.71 10.86
N PRO A 21 2.92 19.16 10.50
CA PRO A 21 4.07 19.04 11.41
C PRO A 21 4.13 20.10 12.53
N SER A 22 3.14 20.96 12.71
CA SER A 22 3.34 22.16 13.52
C SER A 22 2.41 22.38 14.73
N VAL A 23 1.54 21.45 15.12
CA VAL A 23 0.55 21.71 16.19
C VAL A 23 0.83 21.00 17.52
N PHE A 24 1.70 20.00 17.57
CA PHE A 24 2.04 19.30 18.83
C PHE A 24 3.55 19.33 19.06
N ALA A 25 4.05 20.49 19.44
CA ALA A 25 5.43 20.64 19.88
C ALA A 25 5.47 20.66 21.41
N ASP A 26 5.49 19.48 22.03
CA ASP A 26 6.09 19.36 23.36
C ASP A 26 7.61 19.28 23.19
N GLU A 27 8.31 20.28 23.72
CA GLU A 27 9.74 20.52 23.53
C GLU A 27 10.65 19.46 24.20
N SER A 28 10.07 18.44 24.87
CA SER A 28 10.80 17.46 25.68
C SER A 28 11.08 16.12 24.97
N VAL A 29 10.57 15.89 23.76
CA VAL A 29 10.82 14.65 23.00
C VAL A 29 11.91 14.91 21.98
N PRO A 30 13.06 14.20 22.01
CA PRO A 30 14.07 14.32 20.98
C PRO A 30 13.49 13.94 19.63
N ARG A 31 13.20 14.93 18.78
CA ARG A 31 12.88 14.70 17.37
C ARG A 31 14.13 14.10 16.74
N SER A 32 14.10 12.86 16.35
CA SER A 32 15.09 12.33 15.44
C SER A 32 14.95 13.13 14.13
N PRO A 33 15.94 13.93 13.72
CA PRO A 33 15.97 14.46 12.36
C PRO A 33 16.08 13.25 11.47
N LEU A 34 15.28 13.10 10.42
CA LEU A 34 15.26 12.04 9.40
C LEU A 34 16.45 11.04 9.48
N GLY A 35 16.58 10.36 10.60
CA GLY A 35 17.57 9.34 10.86
C GLY A 35 16.96 7.98 10.57
N ASP A 36 17.78 7.01 10.22
CA ASP A 36 17.37 5.63 9.88
C ASP A 36 16.59 4.90 10.99
N ARG A 37 16.42 5.51 12.16
CA ARG A 37 15.76 4.90 13.34
C ARG A 37 14.92 5.88 14.14
N ALA A 38 13.67 5.48 14.47
CA ALA A 38 12.84 6.13 15.47
C ALA A 38 12.82 5.24 16.72
N VAL A 39 13.43 5.69 17.83
CA VAL A 39 13.61 4.88 19.04
C VAL A 39 13.00 5.58 20.25
N LEU A 40 12.10 4.89 20.96
CA LEU A 40 11.69 5.23 22.31
C LEU A 40 12.37 4.23 23.26
N PRO A 41 13.48 4.62 23.92
CA PRO A 41 14.28 3.67 24.73
C PRO A 41 13.56 3.26 26.01
N ALA A 42 13.92 2.10 26.54
CA ALA A 42 13.45 1.62 27.83
C ALA A 42 13.65 2.67 28.94
N GLY A 43 12.69 2.76 29.86
CA GLY A 43 12.70 3.74 30.93
C GLY A 43 12.21 5.15 30.58
N ARG A 44 12.00 5.46 29.29
CA ARG A 44 11.33 6.71 28.89
C ARG A 44 9.81 6.54 28.96
N VAL A 45 9.15 7.58 29.46
CA VAL A 45 7.68 7.64 29.56
C VAL A 45 7.20 8.82 28.72
N VAL A 46 6.30 8.56 27.81
CA VAL A 46 5.58 9.57 27.03
C VAL A 46 4.19 9.75 27.63
N GLN A 47 3.82 10.99 27.96
CA GLN A 47 2.50 11.32 28.43
C GLN A 47 1.64 11.74 27.23
N GLY A 48 0.63 10.92 26.92
CA GLY A 48 -0.23 11.09 25.73
C GLY A 48 0.19 10.25 24.52
N ASP A 49 -0.32 10.61 23.37
CA ASP A 49 -0.13 9.83 22.14
C ASP A 49 1.29 9.98 21.58
N TYR A 50 1.79 8.89 21.01
CA TYR A 50 3.13 8.87 20.43
C TYR A 50 3.10 8.46 18.94
N PHE A 51 3.81 9.25 18.13
CA PHE A 51 3.89 9.07 16.69
C PHE A 51 5.33 8.71 16.28
N ALA A 52 5.53 7.52 15.71
CA ALA A 52 6.84 7.01 15.33
C ALA A 52 6.88 6.58 13.85
N PHE A 53 7.72 7.23 13.05
CA PHE A 53 7.84 6.96 11.63
C PHE A 53 9.31 6.79 11.22
N GLY A 54 9.63 5.76 10.42
CA GLY A 54 10.98 5.55 9.92
C GLY A 54 11.21 4.14 9.37
N PRO A 55 12.31 3.89 8.67
CA PRO A 55 12.66 2.54 8.20
C PRO A 55 12.71 1.52 9.34
N HIS A 56 13.23 1.92 10.51
CA HIS A 56 13.26 1.12 11.74
C HIS A 56 12.63 1.90 12.89
N VAL A 57 11.63 1.29 13.54
CA VAL A 57 10.93 1.86 14.70
C VAL A 57 11.07 0.89 15.86
N GLU A 58 11.55 1.39 17.01
CA GLU A 58 11.76 0.60 18.23
C GLU A 58 11.11 1.33 19.42
N ILE A 59 10.14 0.69 20.06
CA ILE A 59 9.38 1.24 21.17
C ILE A 59 9.53 0.33 22.38
N SER A 60 10.53 0.62 23.20
CA SER A 60 10.86 -0.11 24.45
C SER A 60 10.42 0.63 25.71
N GLY A 61 10.03 1.90 25.58
CA GLY A 61 9.54 2.74 26.69
C GLY A 61 8.05 2.54 26.98
N ILE A 62 7.51 3.49 27.75
CA ILE A 62 6.09 3.51 28.17
C ILE A 62 5.37 4.65 27.42
N VAL A 63 4.26 4.33 26.78
CA VAL A 63 3.35 5.32 26.16
C VAL A 63 2.05 5.33 26.96
N ASN A 64 1.73 6.45 27.63
CA ASN A 64 0.51 6.62 28.41
C ASN A 64 -0.73 7.06 27.58
N GLY A 65 -0.61 7.09 26.26
CA GLY A 65 -1.67 7.31 25.28
C GLY A 65 -1.65 6.23 24.22
N ASP A 66 -2.08 6.58 23.02
CA ASP A 66 -2.08 5.71 21.85
C ASP A 66 -0.72 5.76 21.11
N LEU A 67 -0.35 4.63 20.49
CA LEU A 67 0.83 4.53 19.65
C LEU A 67 0.43 4.45 18.17
N TYR A 68 0.95 5.37 17.37
CA TYR A 68 0.82 5.38 15.91
C TYR A 68 2.21 5.18 15.30
N ALA A 69 2.45 4.04 14.66
CA ALA A 69 3.75 3.76 14.07
C ALA A 69 3.65 3.27 12.63
N ALA A 70 4.55 3.77 11.76
CA ALA A 70 4.66 3.28 10.39
C ALA A 70 6.12 3.19 9.95
N GLY A 71 6.49 2.06 9.28
CA GLY A 71 7.87 1.85 8.89
C GLY A 71 8.16 0.55 8.15
N GLY A 72 9.45 0.31 7.91
CA GLY A 72 9.91 -0.95 7.33
C GLY A 72 9.86 -2.08 8.35
N GLU A 73 10.57 -1.93 9.44
CA GLU A 73 10.60 -2.85 10.58
C GLU A 73 10.19 -2.11 11.85
N ILE A 74 9.21 -2.66 12.56
CA ILE A 74 8.66 -2.08 13.78
C ILE A 74 8.71 -3.11 14.89
N MET A 75 9.35 -2.75 16.00
CA MET A 75 9.40 -3.53 17.21
C MET A 75 8.80 -2.74 18.37
N VAL A 76 7.82 -3.36 19.04
CA VAL A 76 7.19 -2.81 20.24
C VAL A 76 7.33 -3.84 21.35
N ASP A 77 8.28 -3.61 22.24
CA ASP A 77 8.57 -4.46 23.41
C ASP A 77 8.29 -3.73 24.74
N GLY A 78 7.94 -2.45 24.66
CA GLY A 78 7.53 -1.62 25.77
C GLY A 78 6.06 -1.80 26.18
N VAL A 79 5.52 -0.79 26.87
CA VAL A 79 4.13 -0.76 27.37
C VAL A 79 3.38 0.39 26.71
N VAL A 80 2.23 0.08 26.12
CA VAL A 80 1.30 1.07 25.58
C VAL A 80 -0.02 0.97 26.36
N ASN A 81 -0.36 2.03 27.10
CA ASN A 81 -1.57 2.07 27.94
C ASN A 81 -2.84 2.41 27.14
N GLY A 82 -2.71 2.89 25.93
CA GLY A 82 -3.78 3.12 24.95
C GLY A 82 -3.91 2.02 23.90
N ASP A 83 -4.41 2.42 22.73
CA ASP A 83 -4.47 1.61 21.52
C ASP A 83 -3.14 1.62 20.77
N ILE A 84 -2.89 0.63 19.92
CA ILE A 84 -1.84 0.71 18.93
C ILE A 84 -2.39 0.62 17.51
N ILE A 85 -1.87 1.47 16.62
CA ILE A 85 -2.13 1.44 15.18
C ILE A 85 -0.79 1.40 14.47
N VAL A 86 -0.45 0.24 13.91
CA VAL A 86 0.88 -0.03 13.38
C VAL A 86 0.81 -0.56 11.96
N ALA A 87 1.62 0.01 11.06
CA ALA A 87 1.74 -0.43 9.67
C ALA A 87 3.21 -0.57 9.26
N GLY A 88 3.65 -1.78 8.87
CA GLY A 88 5.05 -2.01 8.50
C GLY A 88 5.25 -3.24 7.63
N ALA A 89 6.43 -3.37 7.00
CA ALA A 89 6.73 -4.62 6.29
C ALA A 89 6.91 -5.78 7.27
N LYS A 90 7.60 -5.56 8.39
CA LYS A 90 7.77 -6.50 9.49
C LYS A 90 7.37 -5.83 10.79
N VAL A 91 6.45 -6.45 11.53
CA VAL A 91 5.98 -5.94 12.82
C VAL A 91 6.16 -7.02 13.88
N ILE A 92 6.80 -6.68 14.99
CA ILE A 92 7.00 -7.53 16.17
C ILE A 92 6.39 -6.83 17.37
N LEU A 93 5.38 -7.46 17.98
CA LEU A 93 4.74 -7.04 19.22
C LEU A 93 5.08 -8.02 20.33
N SER A 94 6.06 -7.68 21.17
CA SER A 94 6.47 -8.50 22.34
C SER A 94 6.12 -7.84 23.65
N GLY A 95 5.76 -6.56 23.65
CA GLY A 95 5.38 -5.80 24.83
C GLY A 95 3.90 -5.97 25.22
N THR A 96 3.42 -5.02 26.02
CA THR A 96 2.03 -5.00 26.52
C THR A 96 1.26 -3.83 25.92
N VAL A 97 0.11 -4.13 25.34
CA VAL A 97 -0.89 -3.15 24.89
C VAL A 97 -2.10 -3.27 25.80
N ALA A 98 -2.44 -2.23 26.53
CA ALA A 98 -3.54 -2.31 27.49
C ALA A 98 -4.92 -2.34 26.83
N GLN A 99 -5.08 -1.78 25.65
CA GLN A 99 -6.34 -1.69 24.92
C GLN A 99 -6.32 -2.48 23.60
N ASP A 100 -6.75 -1.88 22.50
CA ASP A 100 -6.87 -2.54 21.19
C ASP A 100 -5.57 -2.47 20.40
N ALA A 101 -5.26 -3.54 19.66
CA ALA A 101 -4.18 -3.57 18.70
C ALA A 101 -4.70 -3.67 17.25
N ARG A 102 -4.29 -2.73 16.39
CA ARG A 102 -4.57 -2.73 14.95
C ARG A 102 -3.27 -2.73 14.19
N VAL A 103 -2.95 -3.87 13.61
CA VAL A 103 -1.64 -4.10 12.97
C VAL A 103 -1.79 -4.61 11.56
N ILE A 104 -1.06 -4.00 10.65
CA ILE A 104 -0.95 -4.47 9.27
C ILE A 104 0.53 -4.59 8.87
N GLY A 105 0.90 -5.72 8.23
CA GLY A 105 2.28 -5.93 7.77
C GLY A 105 2.41 -7.10 6.81
N ALA A 106 3.54 -7.20 6.11
CA ALA A 106 3.79 -8.42 5.35
C ALA A 106 4.05 -9.61 6.30
N LYS A 107 4.83 -9.38 7.36
CA LYS A 107 5.05 -10.33 8.45
C LYS A 107 4.68 -9.68 9.79
N VAL A 108 3.75 -10.29 10.52
CA VAL A 108 3.31 -9.84 11.84
C VAL A 108 3.54 -10.94 12.85
N THR A 109 4.29 -10.65 13.91
CA THR A 109 4.54 -11.57 15.02
C THR A 109 4.08 -10.90 16.31
N VAL A 110 3.22 -11.59 17.06
CA VAL A 110 2.76 -11.15 18.36
C VAL A 110 3.20 -12.20 19.40
N SER A 111 3.97 -11.78 20.38
CA SER A 111 4.39 -12.61 21.52
C SER A 111 4.04 -11.98 22.88
N GLY A 112 3.55 -10.74 22.86
CA GLY A 112 3.15 -9.97 24.02
C GLY A 112 1.65 -10.10 24.36
N THR A 113 1.17 -9.21 25.23
CA THR A 113 -0.21 -9.21 25.71
C THR A 113 -0.99 -8.04 25.08
N ILE A 114 -2.20 -8.35 24.58
CA ILE A 114 -3.18 -7.36 24.13
C ILE A 114 -4.38 -7.44 25.07
N GLY A 115 -4.65 -6.32 25.77
CA GLY A 115 -5.63 -6.26 26.86
C GLY A 115 -7.08 -6.33 26.41
N ARG A 116 -7.37 -6.01 25.15
CA ARG A 116 -8.73 -6.06 24.59
C ARG A 116 -8.74 -6.79 23.23
N ASN A 117 -9.05 -6.10 22.15
CA ASN A 117 -9.23 -6.72 20.84
C ASN A 117 -7.95 -6.59 19.99
N ALA A 118 -7.68 -7.62 19.20
CA ALA A 118 -6.66 -7.59 18.19
C ALA A 118 -7.27 -7.64 16.78
N SER A 119 -6.87 -6.69 15.91
CA SER A 119 -7.20 -6.69 14.48
C SER A 119 -5.89 -6.75 13.70
N LEU A 120 -5.56 -7.91 13.17
CA LEU A 120 -4.26 -8.21 12.59
C LEU A 120 -4.41 -8.59 11.12
N ALA A 121 -3.58 -8.01 10.25
CA ALA A 121 -3.57 -8.37 8.83
C ALA A 121 -2.14 -8.51 8.31
N GLY A 122 -1.87 -9.58 7.55
CA GLY A 122 -0.54 -9.81 6.99
C GLY A 122 -0.46 -11.00 6.04
N VAL A 123 0.64 -11.11 5.30
CA VAL A 123 0.86 -12.31 4.49
C VAL A 123 1.18 -13.49 5.41
N ASP A 124 2.10 -13.30 6.36
CA ASP A 124 2.43 -14.24 7.42
C ASP A 124 2.10 -13.63 8.78
N LEU A 125 1.17 -14.23 9.50
CA LEU A 125 0.72 -13.79 10.80
C LEU A 125 0.94 -14.91 11.82
N HIS A 126 1.68 -14.61 12.87
CA HIS A 126 2.02 -15.54 13.93
C HIS A 126 1.72 -14.94 15.30
N LEU A 127 0.77 -15.53 16.02
CA LEU A 127 0.58 -15.35 17.44
C LEU A 127 1.36 -16.44 18.16
N ALA A 128 2.49 -16.08 18.76
CA ALA A 128 3.36 -17.03 19.46
C ALA A 128 2.70 -17.60 20.73
N GLU A 129 3.19 -18.72 21.24
CA GLU A 129 2.63 -19.43 22.40
C GLU A 129 2.55 -18.54 23.66
N THR A 130 3.45 -17.56 23.80
CA THR A 130 3.45 -16.60 24.90
C THR A 130 2.42 -15.47 24.74
N SER A 131 1.84 -15.30 23.56
CA SER A 131 0.92 -14.21 23.29
C SER A 131 -0.44 -14.44 23.93
N GLN A 132 -1.05 -13.34 24.37
CA GLN A 132 -2.40 -13.34 24.95
C GLN A 132 -3.24 -12.20 24.34
N VAL A 133 -4.36 -12.53 23.73
CA VAL A 133 -5.42 -11.59 23.37
C VAL A 133 -6.58 -11.80 24.35
N ARG A 134 -6.84 -10.85 25.23
CA ARG A 134 -7.83 -11.05 26.30
C ARG A 134 -9.27 -11.03 25.84
N GLU A 135 -9.57 -10.37 24.73
CA GLU A 135 -10.93 -10.37 24.18
C GLU A 135 -10.96 -11.02 22.79
N ASN A 136 -11.30 -10.27 21.75
CA ASN A 136 -11.58 -10.84 20.44
C ASN A 136 -10.37 -10.69 19.49
N LEU A 137 -10.18 -11.69 18.64
CA LEU A 137 -9.25 -11.66 17.55
C LEU A 137 -10.00 -11.55 16.22
N LEU A 138 -9.62 -10.57 15.40
CA LEU A 138 -9.89 -10.51 13.97
C LEU A 138 -8.57 -10.62 13.22
N ALA A 139 -8.38 -11.70 12.47
CA ALA A 139 -7.13 -11.93 11.73
C ALA A 139 -7.40 -12.21 10.26
N GLY A 140 -6.52 -11.71 9.38
CA GLY A 140 -6.61 -11.94 7.94
C GLY A 140 -5.24 -12.05 7.29
N GLY A 141 -5.08 -13.04 6.36
CA GLY A 141 -3.80 -13.16 5.70
C GLY A 141 -3.61 -14.36 4.79
N GLY A 142 -2.36 -14.61 4.42
CA GLY A 142 -1.98 -15.82 3.68
C GLY A 142 -1.88 -17.02 4.62
N HIS A 143 -0.95 -16.96 5.57
CA HIS A 143 -0.72 -17.98 6.60
C HIS A 143 -0.96 -17.36 7.97
N VAL A 144 -1.87 -17.97 8.73
CA VAL A 144 -2.20 -17.54 10.09
C VAL A 144 -1.92 -18.68 11.04
N GLN A 145 -0.98 -18.49 11.96
CA GLN A 145 -0.62 -19.41 13.03
C GLN A 145 -1.07 -18.83 14.37
N LEU A 146 -1.96 -19.52 15.07
CA LEU A 146 -2.52 -19.14 16.35
C LEU A 146 -2.01 -20.12 17.42
N GLU A 147 -0.91 -19.74 18.08
CA GLU A 147 -0.32 -20.51 19.18
C GLU A 147 -0.54 -19.83 20.52
N GLY A 148 -1.00 -18.58 20.53
CA GLY A 148 -1.37 -17.81 21.70
C GLY A 148 -2.82 -18.00 22.12
N SER A 149 -3.14 -17.62 23.35
CA SER A 149 -4.49 -17.73 23.90
C SER A 149 -5.39 -16.55 23.49
N ILE A 150 -6.69 -16.88 23.27
CA ILE A 150 -7.71 -15.89 22.90
C ILE A 150 -8.88 -16.03 23.87
N GLY A 151 -9.13 -14.98 24.66
CA GLY A 151 -10.09 -15.01 25.78
C GLY A 151 -11.57 -14.91 25.37
N ARG A 152 -11.86 -14.62 24.09
CA ARG A 152 -13.24 -14.62 23.58
C ARG A 152 -13.32 -15.25 22.20
N ASP A 153 -13.88 -14.53 21.24
CA ASP A 153 -14.12 -15.02 19.89
C ASP A 153 -12.90 -14.78 18.97
N ALA A 154 -12.58 -15.75 18.13
CA ALA A 154 -11.64 -15.57 17.04
C ALA A 154 -12.37 -15.62 15.70
N ARG A 155 -12.07 -14.63 14.82
CA ARG A 155 -12.54 -14.58 13.43
C ARG A 155 -11.35 -14.49 12.51
N VAL A 156 -11.17 -15.50 11.68
CA VAL A 156 -9.97 -15.63 10.85
C VAL A 156 -10.35 -15.85 9.39
N GLY A 157 -9.76 -15.07 8.50
CA GLY A 157 -9.84 -15.26 7.06
C GLY A 157 -8.46 -15.42 6.46
N ALA A 158 -8.10 -16.62 5.95
CA ALA A 158 -6.75 -16.85 5.44
C ALA A 158 -6.70 -17.97 4.39
N TRP A 159 -5.57 -18.10 3.71
CA TRP A 159 -5.32 -19.26 2.87
C TRP A 159 -5.13 -20.53 3.72
N ARG A 160 -4.28 -20.44 4.75
CA ARG A 160 -4.01 -21.54 5.68
C ARG A 160 -4.10 -21.02 7.13
N VAL A 161 -4.82 -21.76 7.94
CA VAL A 161 -4.96 -21.48 9.38
C VAL A 161 -4.52 -22.69 10.19
N THR A 162 -3.63 -22.47 11.15
CA THR A 162 -3.23 -23.46 12.14
C THR A 162 -3.57 -22.92 13.54
N LEU A 163 -4.35 -23.69 14.30
CA LEU A 163 -4.66 -23.40 15.69
C LEU A 163 -3.94 -24.41 16.58
N SER A 164 -3.18 -23.91 17.57
CA SER A 164 -2.37 -24.71 18.49
C SER A 164 -2.53 -24.28 19.95
N ASN A 165 -3.57 -23.56 20.30
CA ASN A 165 -3.84 -23.11 21.66
C ASN A 165 -5.34 -22.86 21.87
N ASP A 166 -5.70 -22.20 22.99
CA ASP A 166 -7.07 -22.04 23.45
C ASP A 166 -7.78 -20.83 22.84
N ILE A 167 -9.02 -21.06 22.39
CA ILE A 167 -10.02 -20.02 22.12
C ILE A 167 -11.17 -20.27 23.10
N GLU A 168 -11.41 -19.36 24.05
CA GLU A 168 -12.39 -19.59 25.10
C GLU A 168 -13.83 -19.68 24.60
N ARG A 169 -14.16 -19.03 23.48
CA ARG A 169 -15.50 -18.99 22.91
C ARG A 169 -15.54 -19.51 21.47
N ASP A 170 -16.18 -18.77 20.57
CA ASP A 170 -16.43 -19.21 19.21
C ASP A 170 -15.22 -19.00 18.30
N PHE A 171 -14.92 -19.99 17.47
CA PHE A 171 -13.98 -19.89 16.38
C PHE A 171 -14.71 -19.86 15.03
N ILE A 172 -14.57 -18.74 14.32
CA ILE A 172 -15.16 -18.51 13.01
C ILE A 172 -14.03 -18.39 12.01
N VAL A 173 -13.93 -19.33 11.08
CA VAL A 173 -12.78 -19.40 10.17
C VAL A 173 -13.22 -19.60 8.73
N ALA A 174 -12.65 -18.80 7.82
CA ALA A 174 -12.78 -18.98 6.40
C ALA A 174 -11.38 -19.23 5.82
N ALA A 175 -11.10 -20.47 5.39
CA ALA A 175 -9.79 -20.81 4.85
C ALA A 175 -9.87 -22.01 3.90
N GLU A 176 -8.87 -22.13 3.03
CA GLU A 176 -8.72 -23.32 2.17
C GLU A 176 -8.24 -24.51 2.99
N SER A 177 -7.31 -24.29 3.93
CA SER A 177 -6.78 -25.33 4.82
C SER A 177 -6.87 -24.89 6.26
N ILE A 178 -7.53 -25.69 7.09
CA ILE A 178 -7.71 -25.47 8.52
C ILE A 178 -7.11 -26.67 9.24
N ARG A 179 -6.19 -26.43 10.16
CA ARG A 179 -5.59 -27.45 11.01
C ARG A 179 -5.72 -27.08 12.47
N LEU A 180 -6.30 -27.97 13.25
CA LEU A 180 -6.31 -27.93 14.72
C LEU A 180 -5.29 -28.97 15.20
N THR A 181 -4.27 -28.52 15.91
CA THR A 181 -3.23 -29.42 16.45
C THR A 181 -3.71 -30.06 17.77
N SER A 182 -2.93 -30.98 18.31
CA SER A 182 -3.20 -31.66 19.58
C SER A 182 -3.39 -30.71 20.78
N LYS A 183 -2.80 -29.51 20.73
CA LYS A 183 -2.94 -28.48 21.77
C LYS A 183 -4.18 -27.57 21.56
N ALA A 184 -4.90 -27.71 20.45
CA ALA A 184 -6.00 -26.82 20.14
C ALA A 184 -7.23 -27.09 21.00
N SER A 185 -7.79 -26.05 21.60
CA SER A 185 -9.00 -26.13 22.40
C SER A 185 -9.96 -24.99 22.04
N ILE A 186 -11.20 -25.29 21.74
CA ILE A 186 -12.26 -24.33 21.42
C ILE A 186 -13.39 -24.53 22.41
N GLY A 187 -13.61 -23.54 23.29
CA GLY A 187 -14.63 -23.59 24.33
C GLY A 187 -16.06 -23.46 23.81
N GLY A 188 -16.23 -22.80 22.65
CA GLY A 188 -17.52 -22.59 21.99
C GLY A 188 -17.65 -23.36 20.68
N ARG A 189 -18.29 -22.75 19.69
CA ARG A 189 -18.62 -23.36 18.41
C ARG A 189 -17.48 -23.15 17.42
N LEU A 190 -17.20 -24.17 16.58
CA LEU A 190 -16.38 -24.05 15.39
C LEU A 190 -17.30 -23.85 14.17
N ARG A 191 -17.25 -22.69 13.56
CA ARG A 191 -17.92 -22.42 12.28
C ARG A 191 -16.86 -22.19 11.20
N TYR A 192 -16.93 -22.97 10.14
CA TYR A 192 -15.95 -22.83 9.07
C TYR A 192 -16.59 -22.72 7.68
N TRP A 193 -15.93 -21.95 6.83
CA TRP A 193 -16.18 -21.86 5.40
C TRP A 193 -14.94 -22.35 4.68
N GLY A 194 -15.08 -23.34 3.83
CA GLY A 194 -13.99 -23.95 3.06
C GLY A 194 -14.50 -25.14 2.28
N GLU A 195 -13.76 -25.57 1.27
CA GLU A 195 -14.11 -26.75 0.47
C GLU A 195 -13.76 -28.05 1.21
N ALA A 196 -12.67 -28.02 1.97
CA ALA A 196 -12.20 -29.16 2.74
C ALA A 196 -12.63 -29.08 4.21
N ALA A 197 -12.93 -30.25 4.80
CA ALA A 197 -13.14 -30.35 6.24
C ALA A 197 -11.84 -30.00 6.98
N PRO A 198 -11.93 -29.37 8.17
CA PRO A 198 -10.79 -29.11 9.02
C PRO A 198 -10.05 -30.41 9.39
N SER A 199 -8.74 -30.39 9.34
CA SER A 199 -7.91 -31.47 9.92
C SER A 199 -7.85 -31.24 11.43
N ILE A 200 -8.53 -32.08 12.19
CA ILE A 200 -8.62 -31.99 13.65
C ILE A 200 -7.82 -33.16 14.23
N ASP A 201 -6.82 -32.86 15.05
CA ASP A 201 -6.05 -33.88 15.78
C ASP A 201 -6.94 -34.59 16.82
N GLU A 202 -6.66 -35.85 17.09
CA GLU A 202 -7.47 -36.64 18.06
C GLU A 202 -7.49 -36.06 19.48
N GLN A 203 -6.45 -35.33 19.85
CA GLN A 203 -6.33 -34.69 21.17
C GLN A 203 -6.92 -33.27 21.20
N ALA A 204 -7.26 -32.72 20.03
CA ALA A 204 -7.89 -31.38 19.97
C ALA A 204 -9.29 -31.41 20.55
N THR A 205 -9.64 -30.38 21.28
CA THR A 205 -10.95 -30.30 21.95
C THR A 205 -11.82 -29.22 21.33
N VAL A 206 -13.05 -29.59 20.89
CA VAL A 206 -14.07 -28.63 20.45
C VAL A 206 -15.33 -28.92 21.28
N ARG A 207 -15.67 -28.03 22.22
CA ARG A 207 -16.81 -28.27 23.15
C ARG A 207 -18.17 -28.04 22.49
N GLY A 208 -18.24 -27.10 21.59
CA GLY A 208 -19.48 -26.76 20.90
C GLY A 208 -19.66 -27.47 19.56
N PRO A 209 -20.77 -27.23 18.87
CA PRO A 209 -21.01 -27.84 17.56
C PRO A 209 -20.02 -27.34 16.49
N ILE A 210 -19.58 -28.26 15.64
CA ILE A 210 -18.81 -27.98 14.42
C ILE A 210 -19.80 -27.78 13.29
N THR A 211 -19.86 -26.59 12.72
CA THR A 211 -20.80 -26.25 11.66
C THR A 211 -20.06 -25.87 10.39
N HIS A 212 -20.21 -26.69 9.36
CA HIS A 212 -19.80 -26.32 8.02
C HIS A 212 -20.82 -25.38 7.40
N ARG A 213 -20.36 -24.26 6.90
CA ARG A 213 -21.16 -23.38 6.06
C ARG A 213 -20.59 -23.43 4.65
N PRO A 214 -21.34 -23.95 3.67
CA PRO A 214 -20.88 -23.88 2.30
C PRO A 214 -20.69 -22.42 1.91
N LEU A 215 -19.65 -22.14 1.14
CA LEU A 215 -19.51 -20.83 0.51
C LEU A 215 -20.77 -20.58 -0.33
N PRO A 216 -21.28 -19.34 -0.40
CA PRO A 216 -22.42 -19.02 -1.25
C PRO A 216 -22.19 -19.55 -2.65
N GLU A 217 -23.25 -20.09 -3.29
CA GLU A 217 -23.16 -20.63 -4.65
C GLU A 217 -22.51 -19.57 -5.57
N GLY A 218 -21.39 -19.94 -6.20
CA GLY A 218 -20.58 -19.01 -6.99
C GLY A 218 -19.36 -18.43 -6.29
N TRP A 219 -19.20 -18.59 -4.98
CA TRP A 219 -18.01 -18.20 -4.23
C TRP A 219 -17.10 -19.42 -4.00
N SER A 220 -16.08 -19.58 -4.81
CA SER A 220 -14.91 -20.36 -4.45
C SER A 220 -13.70 -19.45 -4.43
N ILE A 221 -12.72 -19.72 -3.56
CA ILE A 221 -11.46 -18.97 -3.52
C ILE A 221 -10.78 -19.02 -4.91
N GLU A 222 -10.91 -20.14 -5.60
CA GLU A 222 -10.40 -20.29 -6.95
C GLU A 222 -11.13 -19.39 -7.96
N ARG A 223 -12.47 -19.28 -7.88
CA ARG A 223 -13.23 -18.34 -8.73
C ARG A 223 -12.95 -16.88 -8.38
N ALA A 224 -12.76 -16.56 -7.10
CA ALA A 224 -12.35 -15.23 -6.69
C ALA A 224 -10.96 -14.91 -7.25
N ARG A 225 -10.02 -15.85 -7.20
CA ARG A 225 -8.68 -15.72 -7.79
C ARG A 225 -8.76 -15.58 -9.32
N GLN A 226 -9.57 -16.41 -9.99
CA GLN A 226 -9.81 -16.31 -11.43
C GLN A 226 -10.50 -15.01 -11.80
N GLY A 227 -11.45 -14.54 -10.98
CA GLY A 227 -12.12 -13.25 -11.16
C GLY A 227 -11.15 -12.07 -11.00
N ILE A 228 -10.28 -12.10 -10.01
CA ILE A 228 -9.21 -11.10 -9.82
C ILE A 228 -8.24 -11.14 -11.00
N PHE A 229 -7.82 -12.33 -11.42
CA PHE A 229 -6.94 -12.49 -12.57
C PHE A 229 -7.63 -12.00 -13.86
N GLY A 230 -8.90 -12.36 -14.08
CA GLY A 230 -9.69 -11.87 -15.21
C GLY A 230 -9.85 -10.34 -15.20
N MET A 231 -10.11 -9.74 -14.04
CA MET A 231 -10.14 -8.28 -13.89
C MET A 231 -8.77 -7.64 -14.16
N GLN A 232 -7.67 -8.25 -13.72
CA GLN A 232 -6.33 -7.76 -14.02
C GLN A 232 -6.04 -7.81 -15.53
N VAL A 233 -6.36 -8.92 -16.19
CA VAL A 233 -6.20 -9.04 -17.66
C VAL A 233 -7.06 -8.00 -18.38
N LEU A 234 -8.32 -7.86 -17.99
CA LEU A 234 -9.22 -6.84 -18.57
C LEU A 234 -8.66 -5.42 -18.35
N ALA A 235 -8.17 -5.11 -17.15
CA ALA A 235 -7.58 -3.81 -16.84
C ALA A 235 -6.33 -3.54 -17.71
N VAL A 236 -5.49 -4.53 -17.94
CA VAL A 236 -4.32 -4.44 -18.83
C VAL A 236 -4.76 -4.18 -20.27
N VAL A 237 -5.74 -4.92 -20.77
CA VAL A 237 -6.28 -4.76 -22.14
C VAL A 237 -6.91 -3.39 -22.32
N VAL A 238 -7.75 -2.96 -21.38
CA VAL A 238 -8.39 -1.63 -21.41
C VAL A 238 -7.34 -0.52 -21.35
N SER A 239 -6.35 -0.66 -20.46
CA SER A 239 -5.25 0.31 -20.35
C SER A 239 -4.42 0.38 -21.64
N PHE A 240 -4.13 -0.78 -22.24
CA PHE A 240 -3.41 -0.85 -23.52
C PHE A 240 -4.19 -0.13 -24.64
N LEU A 241 -5.48 -0.47 -24.82
CA LEU A 241 -6.33 0.13 -25.86
C LEU A 241 -6.53 1.63 -25.63
N SER A 242 -6.78 2.04 -24.40
CA SER A 242 -6.92 3.45 -24.04
C SER A 242 -5.65 4.25 -24.34
N THR A 243 -4.49 3.70 -23.97
CA THR A 243 -3.19 4.34 -24.24
C THR A 243 -2.89 4.36 -25.74
N LEU A 244 -3.25 3.30 -26.46
CA LEU A 244 -3.07 3.22 -27.91
C LEU A 244 -3.89 4.32 -28.62
N ILE A 245 -5.20 4.38 -28.32
CA ILE A 245 -6.10 5.35 -28.96
C ILE A 245 -5.67 6.77 -28.61
N LEU A 246 -5.46 7.07 -27.34
CA LEU A 246 -5.08 8.40 -26.89
C LEU A 246 -3.71 8.82 -27.46
N GLY A 247 -2.76 7.88 -27.48
CA GLY A 247 -1.43 8.15 -28.05
C GLY A 247 -1.47 8.44 -29.54
N LEU A 248 -2.21 7.65 -30.33
CA LEU A 248 -2.38 7.90 -31.77
C LEU A 248 -3.05 9.24 -32.04
N ILE A 249 -4.11 9.58 -31.29
CA ILE A 249 -4.77 10.90 -31.40
C ILE A 249 -3.76 12.02 -31.08
N LEU A 250 -3.04 11.91 -29.98
CA LEU A 250 -2.07 12.92 -29.56
C LEU A 250 -0.96 13.12 -30.58
N LEU A 251 -0.39 12.04 -31.12
CA LEU A 251 0.67 12.08 -32.12
C LEU A 251 0.19 12.63 -33.46
N ARG A 252 -1.08 12.44 -33.81
CA ARG A 252 -1.69 12.98 -35.03
C ARG A 252 -2.03 14.47 -34.88
N LEU A 253 -2.49 14.90 -33.71
CA LEU A 253 -2.86 16.30 -33.46
C LEU A 253 -1.63 17.20 -33.27
N TYR A 254 -0.60 16.69 -32.60
CA TYR A 254 0.59 17.46 -32.21
C TYR A 254 1.90 16.79 -32.66
N PRO A 255 2.11 16.53 -33.95
CA PRO A 255 3.29 15.78 -34.43
C PRO A 255 4.60 16.54 -34.19
N LEU A 256 4.64 17.86 -34.41
CA LEU A 256 5.83 18.68 -34.19
C LEU A 256 6.25 18.73 -32.74
N PHE A 257 5.27 18.91 -31.82
CA PHE A 257 5.53 18.90 -30.40
C PHE A 257 6.04 17.52 -29.92
N SER A 258 5.43 16.44 -30.42
CA SER A 258 5.84 15.08 -30.09
C SER A 258 7.29 14.77 -30.50
N ARG A 259 7.68 15.25 -31.67
CA ARG A 259 9.08 15.16 -32.16
C ARG A 259 10.04 15.96 -31.28
N ARG A 260 9.63 17.18 -30.87
CA ARG A 260 10.47 18.01 -29.98
C ARG A 260 10.67 17.36 -28.62
N VAL A 261 9.62 16.80 -28.02
CA VAL A 261 9.72 16.09 -26.74
C VAL A 261 10.70 14.92 -26.83
N THR A 262 10.60 14.09 -27.90
CA THR A 262 11.52 12.94 -28.06
C THR A 262 12.95 13.38 -28.42
N ALA A 263 13.14 14.50 -29.11
CA ALA A 263 14.46 15.09 -29.36
C ALA A 263 15.13 15.50 -28.04
N LEU A 264 14.42 16.19 -27.14
CA LEU A 264 14.93 16.59 -25.82
C LEU A 264 15.30 15.42 -24.94
N MET A 265 14.55 14.28 -25.05
CA MET A 265 14.91 13.04 -24.37
C MET A 265 16.25 12.49 -24.87
N ARG A 266 16.52 12.67 -26.13
CA ARG A 266 17.75 12.18 -26.78
C ARG A 266 18.95 13.06 -26.47
N GLU A 267 18.80 14.40 -26.58
CA GLU A 267 19.87 15.38 -26.40
C GLU A 267 20.41 15.42 -24.96
N ARG A 268 19.51 15.44 -23.97
CA ARG A 268 19.88 15.61 -22.55
C ARG A 268 19.04 14.70 -21.64
N PRO A 269 19.29 13.39 -21.63
CA PRO A 269 18.50 12.43 -20.87
C PRO A 269 18.54 12.68 -19.36
N GLY A 270 19.71 12.99 -18.80
CA GLY A 270 19.88 13.28 -17.38
C GLY A 270 19.09 14.50 -16.91
N ALA A 271 19.05 15.57 -17.74
CA ALA A 271 18.26 16.75 -17.41
C ALA A 271 16.75 16.46 -17.43
N SER A 272 16.29 15.60 -18.34
CA SER A 272 14.89 15.17 -18.37
C SER A 272 14.53 14.34 -17.13
N LEU A 273 15.40 13.43 -16.67
CA LEU A 273 15.20 12.69 -15.43
C LEU A 273 15.18 13.60 -14.19
N GLY A 274 16.13 14.56 -14.12
CA GLY A 274 16.21 15.48 -12.98
C GLY A 274 14.97 16.38 -12.85
N VAL A 275 14.55 17.00 -13.97
CA VAL A 275 13.35 17.86 -14.01
C VAL A 275 12.09 17.03 -13.73
N GLY A 276 12.02 15.81 -14.29
CA GLY A 276 10.88 14.90 -14.04
C GLY A 276 10.81 14.44 -12.59
N GLY A 277 11.96 14.13 -11.97
CA GLY A 277 12.04 13.78 -10.55
C GLY A 277 11.60 14.93 -9.64
N ALA A 278 12.11 16.12 -9.90
CA ALA A 278 11.69 17.31 -9.16
C ALA A 278 10.18 17.56 -9.31
N ALA A 279 9.63 17.47 -10.52
CA ALA A 279 8.22 17.67 -10.77
C ALA A 279 7.35 16.55 -10.11
N LEU A 280 7.83 15.29 -10.14
CA LEU A 280 7.13 14.17 -9.53
C LEU A 280 7.00 14.31 -8.01
N LEU A 281 8.02 14.84 -7.36
CA LEU A 281 8.05 15.02 -5.89
C LEU A 281 7.41 16.33 -5.46
N LEU A 282 7.77 17.46 -6.09
CA LEU A 282 7.33 18.78 -5.62
C LEU A 282 5.86 19.08 -5.96
N THR A 283 5.38 18.66 -7.14
CA THR A 283 4.00 19.00 -7.55
C THR A 283 2.94 18.42 -6.61
N PRO A 284 2.97 17.14 -6.21
CA PRO A 284 1.98 16.62 -5.27
C PRO A 284 2.12 17.24 -3.86
N ILE A 285 3.34 17.55 -3.41
CA ILE A 285 3.54 18.21 -2.12
C ILE A 285 2.87 19.61 -2.10
N VAL A 286 3.12 20.41 -3.15
CA VAL A 286 2.51 21.73 -3.30
C VAL A 286 1.00 21.59 -3.44
N ALA A 287 0.49 20.66 -4.23
CA ALA A 287 -0.94 20.46 -4.39
C ALA A 287 -1.61 20.03 -3.07
N LEU A 288 -0.97 19.14 -2.31
CA LEU A 288 -1.47 18.71 -0.99
C LEU A 288 -1.49 19.86 0.00
N SER A 289 -0.53 20.78 -0.02
CA SER A 289 -0.57 21.97 0.84
C SER A 289 -1.79 22.86 0.56
N PHE A 290 -2.25 22.94 -0.68
CA PHE A 290 -3.52 23.61 -1.01
C PHE A 290 -4.75 22.81 -0.56
N VAL A 291 -4.71 21.47 -0.62
CA VAL A 291 -5.82 20.62 -0.17
C VAL A 291 -6.03 20.73 1.35
N VAL A 292 -4.95 20.87 2.11
CA VAL A 292 -5.01 21.05 3.58
C VAL A 292 -5.65 22.37 3.99
N THR A 293 -5.51 23.41 3.18
CA THR A 293 -6.20 24.68 3.41
C THR A 293 -7.62 24.60 2.84
N LEU A 294 -8.62 24.55 3.70
CA LEU A 294 -10.04 24.36 3.33
C LEU A 294 -10.52 25.35 2.24
N LEU A 295 -9.96 26.55 2.22
CA LEU A 295 -10.28 27.61 1.24
C LEU A 295 -9.70 27.32 -0.14
N ALA A 296 -8.54 26.64 -0.22
CA ALA A 296 -7.85 26.34 -1.48
C ALA A 296 -8.01 24.87 -1.93
N LEU A 297 -8.84 24.08 -1.25
CA LEU A 297 -9.11 22.69 -1.57
C LEU A 297 -9.50 22.46 -3.05
N PRO A 298 -10.41 23.26 -3.66
CA PRO A 298 -10.74 23.09 -5.09
C PRO A 298 -9.53 23.28 -6.00
N ILE A 299 -8.64 24.22 -5.68
CA ILE A 299 -7.42 24.49 -6.45
C ILE A 299 -6.46 23.31 -6.34
N GLY A 300 -6.24 22.78 -5.12
CA GLY A 300 -5.40 21.61 -4.89
C GLY A 300 -5.87 20.37 -5.66
N VAL A 301 -7.18 20.12 -5.66
CA VAL A 301 -7.79 19.01 -6.43
C VAL A 301 -7.60 19.20 -7.94
N ILE A 302 -7.80 20.41 -8.46
CA ILE A 302 -7.60 20.70 -9.88
C ILE A 302 -6.12 20.50 -10.25
N VAL A 303 -5.18 20.98 -9.44
CA VAL A 303 -3.73 20.82 -9.68
C VAL A 303 -3.36 19.33 -9.69
N LEU A 304 -3.86 18.53 -8.73
CA LEU A 304 -3.64 17.09 -8.71
C LEU A 304 -4.21 16.38 -9.94
N ALA A 305 -5.41 16.77 -10.37
CA ALA A 305 -6.03 16.20 -11.56
C ALA A 305 -5.22 16.52 -12.83
N LEU A 306 -4.83 17.78 -13.01
CA LEU A 306 -3.98 18.20 -14.14
C LEU A 306 -2.61 17.53 -14.10
N TYR A 307 -2.04 17.38 -12.92
CA TYR A 307 -0.79 16.66 -12.72
C TYR A 307 -0.93 15.17 -13.12
N GLY A 308 -1.98 14.49 -12.68
CA GLY A 308 -2.26 13.11 -13.05
C GLY A 308 -2.41 12.92 -14.57
N VAL A 309 -3.15 13.81 -15.22
CA VAL A 309 -3.29 13.81 -16.69
C VAL A 309 -1.92 14.03 -17.37
N THR A 310 -1.15 15.00 -16.89
CA THR A 310 0.18 15.30 -17.45
C THR A 310 1.14 14.12 -17.28
N ALA A 311 1.16 13.48 -16.12
CA ALA A 311 1.96 12.30 -15.85
C ALA A 311 1.54 11.10 -16.72
N TYR A 312 0.23 10.94 -16.95
CA TYR A 312 -0.27 9.91 -17.87
C TYR A 312 0.17 10.16 -19.31
N LEU A 313 0.02 11.39 -19.80
CA LEU A 313 0.45 11.77 -21.15
C LEU A 313 1.97 11.66 -21.34
N ALA A 314 2.74 11.97 -20.30
CA ALA A 314 4.20 11.88 -20.32
C ALA A 314 4.68 10.45 -20.66
N ARG A 315 4.01 9.41 -20.22
CA ARG A 315 4.34 8.01 -20.55
C ARG A 315 4.26 7.74 -22.05
N ILE A 316 3.30 8.35 -22.74
CA ILE A 316 3.12 8.18 -24.21
C ILE A 316 4.38 8.61 -24.96
N TYR A 317 4.98 9.72 -24.57
CA TYR A 317 6.21 10.21 -25.18
C TYR A 317 7.43 9.33 -24.88
N THR A 318 7.49 8.76 -23.68
CA THR A 318 8.57 7.80 -23.36
C THR A 318 8.42 6.51 -24.16
N MET A 319 7.18 6.00 -24.32
CA MET A 319 6.92 4.84 -25.20
C MET A 319 7.30 5.13 -26.64
N LEU A 320 6.96 6.32 -27.16
CA LEU A 320 7.36 6.76 -28.50
C LEU A 320 8.90 6.81 -28.63
N TYR A 321 9.59 7.38 -27.63
CA TYR A 321 11.06 7.46 -27.63
C TYR A 321 11.71 6.06 -27.65
N VAL A 322 11.22 5.13 -26.80
CA VAL A 322 11.71 3.75 -26.78
C VAL A 322 11.49 3.07 -28.12
N GLY A 323 10.31 3.22 -28.71
CA GLY A 323 10.04 2.66 -30.04
C GLY A 323 10.91 3.26 -31.16
N GLN A 324 11.15 4.57 -31.16
CA GLN A 324 12.08 5.20 -32.09
C GLN A 324 13.51 4.65 -31.94
N ARG A 325 13.92 4.34 -30.73
CA ARG A 325 15.24 3.76 -30.46
C ARG A 325 15.35 2.33 -31.02
N LEU A 326 14.28 1.55 -30.92
CA LEU A 326 14.21 0.18 -31.45
C LEU A 326 14.30 0.15 -32.99
N PHE A 327 13.65 1.07 -33.66
CA PHE A 327 13.65 1.13 -35.13
C PHE A 327 14.85 1.89 -35.71
N GLY A 328 15.75 2.45 -34.88
CA GLY A 328 16.87 3.25 -35.32
C GLY A 328 16.45 4.50 -36.12
N GLN A 329 15.19 4.91 -36.04
CA GLN A 329 14.65 6.02 -36.82
C GLN A 329 15.25 7.35 -36.39
N ARG A 330 15.98 7.97 -37.31
CA ARG A 330 16.47 9.34 -37.18
C ARG A 330 15.77 10.31 -38.15
N ASP A 331 14.90 9.77 -39.00
CA ASP A 331 14.28 10.52 -40.08
C ASP A 331 13.07 11.32 -39.59
N GLU A 332 13.10 12.64 -39.78
CA GLU A 332 12.03 13.54 -39.32
C GLU A 332 10.72 13.40 -40.12
N SER A 333 10.77 12.78 -41.31
CA SER A 333 9.59 12.55 -42.15
C SER A 333 8.82 11.27 -41.81
N ALA A 334 9.42 10.36 -41.03
CA ALA A 334 8.82 9.04 -40.71
C ALA A 334 7.57 9.12 -39.83
N SER A 335 6.64 8.18 -40.05
CA SER A 335 5.43 8.02 -39.26
C SER A 335 5.76 7.75 -37.79
N LEU A 336 5.13 8.49 -36.88
CA LEU A 336 5.27 8.31 -35.41
C LEU A 336 4.45 7.13 -34.86
N ALA A 337 3.48 6.64 -35.63
CA ALA A 337 2.54 5.60 -35.15
C ALA A 337 3.25 4.25 -34.94
N LYS A 338 4.06 3.80 -35.91
CA LYS A 338 4.76 2.51 -35.82
C LYS A 338 5.71 2.44 -34.62
N PRO A 339 6.62 3.43 -34.40
CA PRO A 339 7.47 3.45 -33.22
C PRO A 339 6.68 3.50 -31.92
N PHE A 340 5.60 4.28 -31.87
CA PHE A 340 4.77 4.36 -30.68
C PHE A 340 4.14 3.02 -30.31
N ILE A 341 3.56 2.30 -31.29
CA ILE A 341 2.97 0.97 -31.05
C ILE A 341 4.03 -0.01 -30.52
N ALA A 342 5.23 -0.02 -31.13
CA ALA A 342 6.30 -0.88 -30.64
C ALA A 342 6.73 -0.56 -29.21
N GLY A 343 6.89 0.73 -28.87
CA GLY A 343 7.21 1.16 -27.51
C GLY A 343 6.11 0.83 -26.50
N LEU A 344 4.83 0.95 -26.91
CA LEU A 344 3.69 0.56 -26.09
C LEU A 344 3.67 -0.96 -25.82
N VAL A 345 3.96 -1.79 -26.81
CA VAL A 345 4.06 -3.25 -26.64
C VAL A 345 5.17 -3.59 -25.66
N VAL A 346 6.36 -3.01 -25.84
CA VAL A 346 7.49 -3.24 -24.91
C VAL A 346 7.14 -2.83 -23.49
N TYR A 347 6.54 -1.65 -23.33
CA TYR A 347 6.08 -1.20 -22.00
C TYR A 347 5.08 -2.18 -21.39
N SER A 348 4.08 -2.61 -22.18
CA SER A 348 3.04 -3.53 -21.70
C SER A 348 3.62 -4.88 -21.26
N LEU A 349 4.56 -5.43 -22.03
CA LEU A 349 5.23 -6.68 -21.68
C LEU A 349 6.05 -6.55 -20.37
N LEU A 350 6.81 -5.46 -20.22
CA LEU A 350 7.60 -5.22 -19.02
C LEU A 350 6.72 -4.94 -17.79
N SER A 351 5.55 -4.34 -17.98
CA SER A 351 4.63 -3.99 -16.89
C SER A 351 3.87 -5.20 -16.32
N ILE A 352 3.87 -6.37 -17.00
CA ILE A 352 3.25 -7.60 -16.50
C ILE A 352 3.99 -8.14 -15.27
N VAL A 353 5.30 -7.94 -15.19
CA VAL A 353 6.09 -8.40 -14.04
C VAL A 353 5.88 -7.46 -12.84
N PRO A 354 5.31 -7.92 -11.71
CA PRO A 354 4.81 -7.02 -10.66
C PRO A 354 5.82 -6.01 -10.13
N VAL A 355 7.03 -6.43 -9.78
CA VAL A 355 8.09 -5.53 -9.24
C VAL A 355 8.70 -4.68 -10.36
N LEU A 356 9.05 -5.31 -11.47
CA LEU A 356 9.67 -4.65 -12.62
C LEU A 356 8.71 -3.62 -13.24
N GLY A 357 7.42 -3.96 -13.34
CA GLY A 357 6.38 -3.08 -13.87
C GLY A 357 6.26 -1.76 -13.10
N GLY A 358 6.43 -1.79 -11.78
CA GLY A 358 6.47 -0.59 -10.94
C GLY A 358 7.64 0.33 -11.30
N PHE A 359 8.85 -0.22 -11.39
CA PHE A 359 10.04 0.55 -11.79
C PHE A 359 9.95 1.08 -13.23
N VAL A 360 9.45 0.27 -14.15
CA VAL A 360 9.25 0.68 -15.55
C VAL A 360 8.23 1.82 -15.62
N THR A 361 7.12 1.73 -14.90
CA THR A 361 6.11 2.78 -14.86
C THR A 361 6.67 4.07 -14.25
N LEU A 362 7.37 3.98 -13.14
CA LEU A 362 8.03 5.13 -12.51
C LEU A 362 9.05 5.77 -13.46
N GLY A 363 9.92 4.97 -14.07
CA GLY A 363 10.92 5.45 -15.01
C GLY A 363 10.32 6.13 -16.25
N THR A 364 9.23 5.55 -16.80
CA THR A 364 8.54 6.16 -17.95
C THR A 364 7.87 7.49 -17.61
N VAL A 365 7.29 7.61 -16.43
CA VAL A 365 6.69 8.87 -15.96
C VAL A 365 7.77 9.92 -15.71
N LEU A 366 8.83 9.57 -14.96
CA LEU A 366 9.94 10.48 -14.67
C LEU A 366 10.54 11.07 -15.93
N PHE A 367 10.91 10.21 -16.86
CA PHE A 367 11.59 10.60 -18.09
C PHE A 367 10.68 11.42 -19.00
N GLY A 368 9.43 10.97 -19.15
CA GLY A 368 8.43 11.66 -19.98
C GLY A 368 8.03 13.02 -19.44
N LEU A 369 7.78 13.11 -18.12
CA LEU A 369 7.36 14.36 -17.47
C LEU A 369 8.42 15.43 -17.58
N GLY A 370 9.68 15.09 -17.36
CA GLY A 370 10.78 16.05 -17.49
C GLY A 370 10.97 16.57 -18.91
N ALA A 371 10.90 15.69 -19.91
CA ALA A 371 11.01 16.11 -21.30
C ALA A 371 9.84 16.98 -21.76
N LEU A 372 8.62 16.63 -21.33
CA LEU A 372 7.40 17.38 -21.62
C LEU A 372 7.43 18.79 -21.02
N LEU A 373 7.86 18.93 -19.78
CA LEU A 373 7.99 20.23 -19.11
C LEU A 373 9.05 21.11 -19.78
N ARG A 374 10.17 20.53 -20.21
CA ARG A 374 11.22 21.25 -20.96
C ARG A 374 10.72 21.68 -22.33
N ALA A 375 10.05 20.81 -23.07
CA ALA A 375 9.48 21.16 -24.37
C ALA A 375 8.45 22.29 -24.25
N LYS A 376 7.63 22.27 -23.22
CA LYS A 376 6.68 23.35 -22.92
C LYS A 376 7.38 24.69 -22.64
N ARG A 377 8.46 24.67 -21.84
CA ARG A 377 9.25 25.89 -21.57
C ARG A 377 9.87 26.48 -22.83
N GLU A 378 10.46 25.66 -23.68
CA GLU A 378 11.04 26.11 -24.95
C GLU A 378 9.97 26.69 -25.88
N LEU A 379 8.80 26.06 -25.96
CA LEU A 379 7.68 26.57 -26.76
C LEU A 379 7.20 27.94 -26.25
N ILE A 380 7.08 28.13 -24.97
CA ILE A 380 6.68 29.43 -24.39
C ILE A 380 7.74 30.50 -24.68
N ALA A 381 9.03 30.17 -24.54
CA ALA A 381 10.11 31.10 -24.82
C ALA A 381 10.11 31.56 -26.30
N SER A 382 9.93 30.62 -27.23
CA SER A 382 9.86 30.95 -28.65
C SER A 382 8.66 31.82 -29.04
N LEU A 383 7.52 31.64 -28.37
CA LEU A 383 6.32 32.48 -28.57
C LEU A 383 6.52 33.90 -28.00
N GLN A 384 7.23 34.04 -26.88
CA GLN A 384 7.54 35.35 -26.29
C GLN A 384 8.53 36.15 -27.17
N GLU A 385 9.52 35.49 -27.75
CA GLU A 385 10.45 36.12 -28.72
C GLU A 385 9.73 36.64 -29.98
N GLN A 386 8.73 35.90 -30.48
CA GLN A 386 7.92 36.30 -31.62
C GLN A 386 7.00 37.50 -31.36
N GLN A 387 6.62 37.74 -30.09
CA GLN A 387 5.78 38.88 -29.71
C GLN A 387 6.57 40.17 -29.45
N GLN A 388 7.89 40.09 -29.36
CA GLN A 388 8.79 41.25 -29.15
C GLN A 388 9.37 41.82 -30.44
N VAL A 389 9.08 41.20 -31.57
CA VAL A 389 9.43 41.65 -32.93
C VAL A 389 8.16 42.17 -33.62
#